data_7ec524fc18f10c3d2abea5931a628011
#
_entry.id   7ec524fc18f10c3d2abea5931a628011
#
_cell.length_a   1.000
_cell.length_b   1.000
_cell.length_c   1.000
_cell.angle_alpha   90.00
_cell.angle_beta   90.00
_cell.angle_gamma   90.00
#
_symmetry.space_group_name_H-M   'P 1'
#
loop_
_entity.id
_entity.type
_entity.pdbx_description
1 polymer ?
#
loop_
_entity_poly.entity_id
_entity_poly.type
_entity_poly.pdbx_seq_one_letter_code
_entity_poly.pdbx_strand_id
1 'polypeptide(L)'
;YPKRISLEAFSVVMAQLLGVNLGLRYDDVYNCYCPGAACIMNPQAIHSRGVKLFSSCSVNEFKRVVSQPEFECLQNQTISKVVVQGRASECGNGIVEKDEQCDCGPPEECDFKKCCNPETCTLTVAAECGGGPCCDNKTCLLFPRGRICRRSIDPCDFTEFCTGTSEYCVPDMKAIDLEPCNNKTAFCYKGVCRDPARQCVELFGKFARSGTYLCAEEVNYLDDPFGHCPKTRCSFRNTLCGKIVCDWTTTHLTETRNFDVQYTYLGGHICMSAATRKDSKVTDPDNTYVTDGTICDEEMFCLGGRCSFVSAYKNLASCNASKRCNGHGVCNNNFNCHCDSGYSPPNCEQTLSSPGGSIDDG
;
A
#
# COMPACT_ATOMS: atom_id res chain seq x y z
N TYR A 1 6.34 -22.34 24.56
CA TYR A 1 6.24 -21.86 23.20
C TYR A 1 5.98 -20.38 23.11
N PRO A 2 6.29 -19.72 21.99
CA PRO A 2 7.28 -18.65 22.06
C PRO A 2 6.66 -17.35 22.51
N LYS A 3 7.41 -16.64 23.32
CA LYS A 3 7.26 -15.22 23.54
C LYS A 3 7.12 -14.52 22.19
N ARG A 4 6.15 -13.61 22.03
CA ARG A 4 5.91 -12.82 20.84
C ARG A 4 7.23 -12.22 20.35
N ILE A 5 7.66 -12.60 19.17
CA ILE A 5 8.82 -12.01 18.49
C ILE A 5 8.39 -10.60 18.09
N SER A 6 9.18 -9.58 18.42
CA SER A 6 8.91 -8.22 17.96
C SER A 6 9.03 -8.14 16.44
N LEU A 7 8.33 -7.21 15.80
CA LEU A 7 8.43 -7.00 14.35
C LEU A 7 9.88 -6.72 13.91
N GLU A 8 10.63 -5.99 14.74
CA GLU A 8 12.05 -5.73 14.53
C GLU A 8 12.87 -7.02 14.51
N ALA A 9 12.69 -7.89 15.51
CA ALA A 9 13.37 -9.18 15.57
C ALA A 9 12.98 -10.10 14.42
N PHE A 10 11.70 -10.11 14.02
CA PHE A 10 11.24 -10.86 12.86
C PHE A 10 11.88 -10.37 11.55
N SER A 11 11.95 -9.04 11.36
CA SER A 11 12.60 -8.44 10.19
C SER A 11 14.08 -8.80 10.10
N VAL A 12 14.79 -8.85 11.24
CA VAL A 12 16.18 -9.30 11.29
C VAL A 12 16.30 -10.76 10.88
N VAL A 13 15.44 -11.64 11.39
CA VAL A 13 15.43 -13.06 11.01
C VAL A 13 15.21 -13.21 9.49
N MET A 14 14.24 -12.50 8.93
CA MET A 14 13.98 -12.54 7.49
C MET A 14 15.18 -12.04 6.67
N ALA A 15 15.83 -10.94 7.11
CA ALA A 15 17.01 -10.43 6.43
C ALA A 15 18.21 -11.40 6.52
N GLN A 16 18.39 -12.07 7.66
CA GLN A 16 19.42 -13.12 7.80
C GLN A 16 19.14 -14.31 6.89
N LEU A 17 17.90 -14.79 6.84
CA LEU A 17 17.54 -15.92 5.96
C LEU A 17 17.73 -15.58 4.48
N LEU A 18 17.34 -14.38 4.06
CA LEU A 18 17.61 -13.90 2.70
C LEU A 18 19.11 -13.80 2.43
N GLY A 19 19.88 -13.26 3.38
CA GLY A 19 21.34 -13.22 3.27
C GLY A 19 21.96 -14.60 3.07
N VAL A 20 21.57 -15.58 3.90
CA VAL A 20 22.05 -16.97 3.79
C VAL A 20 21.66 -17.59 2.44
N ASN A 21 20.43 -17.38 1.97
CA ASN A 21 19.99 -17.85 0.64
C ASN A 21 20.76 -17.23 -0.52
N LEU A 22 21.26 -16.00 -0.33
CA LEU A 22 22.14 -15.31 -1.29
C LEU A 22 23.61 -15.69 -1.12
N GLY A 23 23.94 -16.66 -0.26
CA GLY A 23 25.29 -17.17 -0.05
C GLY A 23 26.12 -16.37 0.95
N LEU A 24 25.50 -15.48 1.73
CA LEU A 24 26.18 -14.77 2.81
C LEU A 24 26.35 -15.70 4.03
N ARG A 25 27.48 -15.57 4.71
CA ARG A 25 27.72 -16.20 6.00
C ARG A 25 27.43 -15.26 7.15
N TYR A 26 27.25 -15.82 8.34
CA TYR A 26 27.16 -15.00 9.54
C TYR A 26 28.46 -14.24 9.79
N ASP A 27 28.34 -12.99 10.23
CA ASP A 27 29.46 -12.11 10.54
C ASP A 27 30.31 -12.65 11.69
N ASP A 28 31.62 -12.62 11.52
CA ASP A 28 32.55 -12.81 12.61
C ASP A 28 32.50 -11.58 13.53
N VAL A 29 32.13 -11.81 14.80
CA VAL A 29 31.90 -10.77 15.81
C VAL A 29 33.14 -9.91 16.06
N TYR A 30 34.33 -10.43 15.78
CA TYR A 30 35.61 -9.76 16.02
C TYR A 30 36.12 -8.96 14.81
N ASN A 31 35.76 -9.39 13.59
CA ASN A 31 36.30 -8.82 12.35
C ASN A 31 35.30 -8.03 11.53
N CYS A 32 33.98 -8.24 11.76
CA CYS A 32 32.92 -7.58 11.02
C CYS A 32 32.25 -6.53 11.91
N TYR A 33 32.29 -5.28 11.50
CA TYR A 33 31.85 -4.15 12.31
C TYR A 33 30.83 -3.27 11.56
N CYS A 34 29.85 -2.77 12.30
CA CYS A 34 28.82 -1.83 11.79
C CYS A 34 28.86 -0.56 12.66
N PRO A 35 29.46 0.54 12.22
CA PRO A 35 29.60 1.75 13.01
C PRO A 35 28.23 2.31 13.43
N GLY A 36 27.98 2.43 14.74
CA GLY A 36 26.73 2.97 15.28
C GLY A 36 25.47 2.12 15.08
N ALA A 37 25.62 0.88 14.62
CA ALA A 37 24.52 -0.03 14.30
C ALA A 37 24.86 -1.48 14.71
N ALA A 38 23.82 -2.33 14.78
CA ALA A 38 24.02 -3.77 14.89
C ALA A 38 24.12 -4.39 13.49
N CYS A 39 25.12 -5.26 13.28
CA CYS A 39 25.29 -5.98 12.02
C CYS A 39 24.19 -7.03 11.85
N ILE A 40 23.45 -6.98 10.74
CA ILE A 40 22.32 -7.88 10.47
C ILE A 40 22.75 -9.35 10.51
N MET A 41 23.87 -9.69 9.86
CA MET A 41 24.34 -11.08 9.80
C MET A 41 25.03 -11.56 11.09
N ASN A 42 25.06 -10.72 12.15
CA ASN A 42 25.46 -11.20 13.46
C ASN A 42 24.30 -12.02 14.10
N PRO A 43 24.54 -13.25 14.59
CA PRO A 43 23.50 -14.08 15.24
C PRO A 43 22.80 -13.39 16.41
N GLN A 44 23.46 -12.47 17.09
CA GLN A 44 22.92 -11.70 18.22
C GLN A 44 22.04 -10.51 17.79
N ALA A 45 21.99 -10.18 16.49
CA ALA A 45 21.24 -9.03 15.99
C ALA A 45 19.74 -9.10 16.30
N ILE A 46 19.18 -10.30 16.45
CA ILE A 46 17.77 -10.55 16.80
C ILE A 46 17.43 -9.95 18.17
N HIS A 47 18.38 -9.92 19.08
CA HIS A 47 18.19 -9.44 20.45
C HIS A 47 18.62 -7.98 20.66
N SER A 48 19.29 -7.38 19.67
CA SER A 48 19.74 -5.98 19.73
C SER A 48 18.61 -5.03 19.31
N ARG A 49 18.62 -3.83 19.87
CA ARG A 49 17.71 -2.73 19.48
C ARG A 49 18.45 -1.70 18.63
N GLY A 50 17.69 -0.89 17.89
CA GLY A 50 18.21 0.22 17.10
C GLY A 50 18.56 -0.13 15.67
N VAL A 51 19.35 0.73 15.04
CA VAL A 51 19.69 0.65 13.62
C VAL A 51 20.37 -0.67 13.28
N LYS A 52 20.00 -1.27 12.14
CA LYS A 52 20.55 -2.51 11.61
C LYS A 52 21.14 -2.24 10.23
N LEU A 53 22.37 -2.72 10.00
CA LEU A 53 23.06 -2.60 8.72
C LEU A 53 23.75 -3.93 8.38
N PHE A 54 23.96 -4.17 7.08
CA PHE A 54 24.91 -5.22 6.67
C PHE A 54 26.34 -4.74 6.90
N SER A 55 27.16 -5.60 7.46
CA SER A 55 28.58 -5.31 7.71
C SER A 55 29.36 -5.14 6.39
N SER A 56 30.54 -4.56 6.46
CA SER A 56 31.47 -4.54 5.33
C SER A 56 31.85 -5.97 4.86
N CYS A 57 31.90 -6.92 5.79
CA CYS A 57 32.11 -8.34 5.46
C CYS A 57 30.98 -8.88 4.59
N SER A 58 29.72 -8.72 5.04
CA SER A 58 28.52 -9.13 4.30
C SER A 58 28.45 -8.47 2.92
N VAL A 59 28.70 -7.16 2.83
CA VAL A 59 28.69 -6.42 1.56
C VAL A 59 29.77 -6.92 0.61
N ASN A 60 30.98 -7.20 1.10
CA ASN A 60 32.06 -7.72 0.27
C ASN A 60 31.79 -9.16 -0.17
N GLU A 61 31.24 -9.99 0.70
CA GLU A 61 30.85 -11.36 0.35
C GLU A 61 29.72 -11.35 -0.68
N PHE A 62 28.71 -10.49 -0.54
CA PHE A 62 27.66 -10.32 -1.55
C PHE A 62 28.22 -9.89 -2.91
N LYS A 63 29.11 -8.90 -2.94
CA LYS A 63 29.77 -8.48 -4.19
C LYS A 63 30.50 -9.65 -4.86
N ARG A 64 31.19 -10.47 -4.07
CA ARG A 64 31.89 -11.66 -4.57
C ARG A 64 30.91 -12.69 -5.16
N VAL A 65 29.78 -12.94 -4.47
CA VAL A 65 28.74 -13.87 -4.94
C VAL A 65 28.12 -13.38 -6.23
N VAL A 66 27.69 -12.12 -6.26
CA VAL A 66 27.03 -11.51 -7.43
C VAL A 66 27.96 -11.44 -8.65
N SER A 67 29.28 -11.35 -8.44
CA SER A 67 30.26 -11.33 -9.55
C SER A 67 30.45 -12.69 -10.23
N GLN A 68 29.86 -13.77 -9.71
CA GLN A 68 29.95 -15.10 -10.33
C GLN A 68 28.95 -15.23 -11.48
N PRO A 69 29.30 -15.89 -12.61
CA PRO A 69 28.42 -16.03 -13.77
C PRO A 69 27.06 -16.68 -13.45
N GLU A 70 27.02 -17.52 -12.43
CA GLU A 70 25.81 -18.24 -11.97
C GLU A 70 24.75 -17.29 -11.40
N PHE A 71 25.14 -16.07 -11.01
CA PHE A 71 24.28 -15.03 -10.43
C PHE A 71 24.06 -13.83 -11.36
N GLU A 72 24.22 -14.01 -12.68
CA GLU A 72 24.01 -12.94 -13.67
C GLU A 72 22.61 -12.31 -13.57
N CYS A 73 21.60 -13.08 -13.13
CA CYS A 73 20.25 -12.58 -12.87
C CYS A 73 20.18 -11.46 -11.80
N LEU A 74 21.16 -11.40 -10.88
CA LEU A 74 21.23 -10.34 -9.86
C LEU A 74 21.97 -9.08 -10.35
N GLN A 75 22.66 -9.16 -11.49
CA GLN A 75 23.39 -8.04 -12.08
C GLN A 75 22.56 -7.28 -13.11
N ASN A 76 21.60 -7.94 -13.75
CA ASN A 76 20.79 -7.35 -14.80
C ASN A 76 19.60 -6.59 -14.20
N GLN A 77 19.57 -5.27 -14.40
CA GLN A 77 18.46 -4.40 -13.95
C GLN A 77 17.17 -4.59 -14.78
N THR A 78 17.20 -5.36 -15.82
CA THR A 78 15.98 -5.85 -16.45
C THR A 78 15.41 -6.92 -15.54
N ILE A 79 14.40 -6.55 -14.75
CA ILE A 79 13.51 -7.47 -14.08
C ILE A 79 12.73 -8.20 -15.18
N SER A 80 13.39 -9.10 -15.86
CA SER A 80 12.76 -10.16 -16.61
C SER A 80 12.16 -11.07 -15.54
N LYS A 81 10.83 -11.19 -15.52
CA LYS A 81 10.02 -12.18 -14.82
C LYS A 81 10.85 -13.16 -13.97
N VAL A 82 10.71 -13.10 -12.66
CA VAL A 82 11.35 -14.07 -11.75
C VAL A 82 10.94 -15.46 -12.22
N VAL A 83 11.80 -16.10 -12.98
CA VAL A 83 11.68 -17.52 -13.26
C VAL A 83 12.12 -18.22 -12.00
N VAL A 84 11.18 -18.65 -11.19
CA VAL A 84 11.44 -19.62 -10.12
C VAL A 84 11.83 -20.91 -10.81
N GLN A 85 13.13 -21.11 -11.05
CA GLN A 85 13.66 -22.38 -11.50
C GLN A 85 13.47 -23.38 -10.35
N GLY A 86 12.58 -24.33 -10.53
CA GLY A 86 12.46 -25.49 -9.63
C GLY A 86 11.06 -25.97 -9.29
N ARG A 87 9.99 -25.29 -9.70
CA ARG A 87 8.67 -25.91 -9.77
C ARG A 87 8.36 -26.26 -11.23
N ALA A 88 8.01 -27.51 -11.48
CA ALA A 88 7.30 -27.85 -12.71
C ALA A 88 6.05 -26.96 -12.77
N SER A 89 5.74 -26.40 -13.94
CA SER A 89 4.50 -25.67 -14.14
C SER A 89 3.33 -26.54 -13.70
N GLU A 90 2.45 -25.99 -12.89
CA GLU A 90 1.29 -26.71 -12.33
C GLU A 90 0.02 -26.10 -12.93
N CYS A 91 -0.43 -26.74 -14.01
CA CYS A 91 -1.64 -26.32 -14.70
C CYS A 91 -2.86 -26.38 -13.76
N GLY A 92 -3.68 -25.32 -13.75
CA GLY A 92 -4.87 -25.21 -12.95
C GLY A 92 -4.67 -24.48 -11.60
N ASN A 93 -3.55 -23.80 -11.42
CA ASN A 93 -3.28 -22.98 -10.22
C ASN A 93 -3.71 -21.52 -10.36
N GLY A 94 -4.21 -21.11 -11.53
CA GLY A 94 -4.65 -19.73 -11.84
C GLY A 94 -3.51 -18.76 -12.17
N ILE A 95 -2.29 -19.26 -12.38
CA ILE A 95 -1.11 -18.46 -12.70
C ILE A 95 -0.47 -18.99 -13.97
N VAL A 96 -0.47 -18.20 -15.05
CA VAL A 96 0.18 -18.60 -16.30
C VAL A 96 1.69 -18.70 -16.11
N GLU A 97 2.23 -19.90 -16.16
CA GLU A 97 3.65 -20.22 -15.99
C GLU A 97 4.35 -20.37 -17.37
N LYS A 98 5.67 -20.60 -17.36
CA LYS A 98 6.52 -20.50 -18.56
C LYS A 98 6.10 -21.38 -19.75
N ASP A 99 5.58 -22.55 -19.47
CA ASP A 99 5.22 -23.55 -20.49
C ASP A 99 3.70 -23.59 -20.79
N GLU A 100 2.96 -22.62 -20.25
CA GLU A 100 1.51 -22.48 -20.37
C GLU A 100 1.14 -21.33 -21.27
N GLN A 101 0.05 -21.51 -22.02
CA GLN A 101 -0.53 -20.46 -22.85
C GLN A 101 -1.64 -19.70 -22.12
N CYS A 102 -2.30 -20.37 -21.20
CA CYS A 102 -3.34 -19.84 -20.34
C CYS A 102 -3.42 -20.68 -19.06
N ASP A 103 -3.92 -20.12 -17.97
CA ASP A 103 -4.36 -20.86 -16.80
C ASP A 103 -5.59 -20.16 -16.23
N CYS A 104 -6.74 -20.82 -16.32
CA CYS A 104 -8.01 -20.30 -15.81
C CYS A 104 -8.40 -20.90 -14.46
N GLY A 105 -7.45 -21.54 -13.75
CA GLY A 105 -7.69 -22.22 -12.50
C GLY A 105 -8.23 -23.65 -12.65
N PRO A 106 -8.67 -24.25 -11.53
CA PRO A 106 -9.18 -25.61 -11.50
C PRO A 106 -10.36 -25.80 -12.48
N PRO A 107 -10.52 -26.99 -13.08
CA PRO A 107 -11.59 -27.25 -14.06
C PRO A 107 -12.99 -26.92 -13.58
N GLU A 108 -13.27 -27.02 -12.27
CA GLU A 108 -14.57 -26.71 -11.70
C GLU A 108 -14.83 -25.20 -11.65
N GLU A 109 -13.79 -24.39 -11.44
CA GLU A 109 -13.87 -22.93 -11.21
C GLU A 109 -13.53 -22.10 -12.45
N CYS A 110 -13.06 -22.73 -13.52
CA CYS A 110 -12.66 -22.03 -14.74
C CYS A 110 -13.86 -21.48 -15.52
N ASP A 111 -13.98 -20.16 -15.62
CA ASP A 111 -15.00 -19.46 -16.40
C ASP A 111 -14.67 -19.39 -17.91
N PHE A 112 -13.43 -19.72 -18.30
CA PHE A 112 -12.89 -19.60 -19.65
C PHE A 112 -12.72 -20.96 -20.36
N LYS A 113 -13.48 -22.00 -20.00
CA LYS A 113 -13.37 -23.36 -20.57
C LYS A 113 -13.46 -23.44 -22.10
N LYS A 114 -14.07 -22.45 -22.74
CA LYS A 114 -14.13 -22.36 -24.22
C LYS A 114 -12.84 -21.86 -24.82
N CYS A 115 -12.07 -21.09 -24.07
CA CYS A 115 -10.90 -20.34 -24.52
C CYS A 115 -9.59 -21.00 -24.09
N CYS A 116 -9.58 -21.58 -22.89
CA CYS A 116 -8.45 -22.26 -22.27
C CYS A 116 -8.85 -23.69 -21.89
N ASN A 117 -8.04 -24.65 -22.25
CA ASN A 117 -8.19 -26.02 -21.77
C ASN A 117 -7.60 -26.11 -20.34
N PRO A 118 -8.43 -26.30 -19.31
CA PRO A 118 -7.96 -26.28 -17.93
C PRO A 118 -7.14 -27.50 -17.51
N GLU A 119 -7.07 -28.55 -18.33
CA GLU A 119 -6.27 -29.75 -18.05
C GLU A 119 -4.86 -29.65 -18.64
N THR A 120 -4.71 -28.91 -19.73
CA THR A 120 -3.43 -28.80 -20.47
C THR A 120 -2.85 -27.39 -20.49
N CYS A 121 -3.58 -26.40 -19.96
CA CYS A 121 -3.22 -24.99 -19.93
C CYS A 121 -2.81 -24.43 -21.31
N THR A 122 -3.52 -24.85 -22.34
CA THR A 122 -3.32 -24.41 -23.71
C THR A 122 -4.56 -23.69 -24.23
N LEU A 123 -4.35 -22.66 -25.03
CA LEU A 123 -5.44 -21.96 -25.72
C LEU A 123 -6.15 -22.92 -26.70
N THR A 124 -7.46 -22.79 -26.78
CA THR A 124 -8.26 -23.50 -27.78
C THR A 124 -8.01 -22.94 -29.20
N VAL A 125 -8.39 -23.67 -30.22
CA VAL A 125 -8.20 -23.25 -31.62
C VAL A 125 -8.91 -21.91 -31.86
N ALA A 126 -8.18 -20.94 -32.40
CA ALA A 126 -8.61 -19.56 -32.65
C ALA A 126 -8.86 -18.67 -31.43
N ALA A 127 -8.45 -19.08 -30.22
CA ALA A 127 -8.47 -18.19 -29.06
C ALA A 127 -7.23 -17.28 -29.04
N GLU A 128 -7.44 -15.99 -28.76
CA GLU A 128 -6.38 -14.99 -28.53
C GLU A 128 -6.04 -14.83 -27.06
N CYS A 129 -6.94 -15.26 -26.17
CA CYS A 129 -6.81 -15.16 -24.73
C CYS A 129 -7.53 -16.31 -24.02
N GLY A 130 -7.11 -16.62 -22.82
CA GLY A 130 -7.65 -17.74 -22.04
C GLY A 130 -8.07 -17.37 -20.62
N GLY A 131 -7.94 -16.13 -20.22
CA GLY A 131 -8.26 -15.65 -18.87
C GLY A 131 -8.26 -14.13 -18.79
N GLY A 132 -8.32 -13.61 -17.56
CA GLY A 132 -8.18 -12.20 -17.29
C GLY A 132 -9.38 -11.30 -17.65
N PRO A 133 -9.40 -10.08 -17.09
CA PRO A 133 -10.54 -9.16 -17.24
C PRO A 133 -10.63 -8.52 -18.63
N CYS A 134 -9.60 -8.62 -19.45
CA CYS A 134 -9.56 -8.09 -20.82
C CYS A 134 -9.77 -9.17 -21.90
N CYS A 135 -10.24 -10.36 -21.51
CA CYS A 135 -10.60 -11.45 -22.39
C CYS A 135 -12.13 -11.64 -22.40
N ASP A 136 -12.72 -11.78 -23.58
CA ASP A 136 -14.12 -12.14 -23.73
C ASP A 136 -14.27 -13.68 -23.67
N ASN A 137 -14.84 -14.18 -22.59
CA ASN A 137 -15.05 -15.62 -22.38
C ASN A 137 -16.05 -16.27 -23.34
N LYS A 138 -16.74 -15.50 -24.20
CA LYS A 138 -17.68 -16.01 -25.23
C LYS A 138 -17.00 -16.17 -26.56
N THR A 139 -16.19 -15.19 -26.96
CA THR A 139 -15.54 -15.12 -28.28
C THR A 139 -14.08 -15.53 -28.23
N CYS A 140 -13.47 -15.58 -27.03
CA CYS A 140 -12.05 -15.85 -26.78
C CYS A 140 -11.11 -14.84 -27.47
N LEU A 141 -11.61 -13.62 -27.68
CA LEU A 141 -10.84 -12.51 -28.24
C LEU A 141 -10.55 -11.47 -27.18
N LEU A 142 -9.46 -10.75 -27.37
CA LEU A 142 -9.12 -9.62 -26.51
C LEU A 142 -10.15 -8.50 -26.65
N PHE A 143 -10.55 -7.88 -25.55
CA PHE A 143 -11.34 -6.67 -25.62
C PHE A 143 -10.54 -5.52 -26.22
N PRO A 144 -11.19 -4.66 -27.01
CA PRO A 144 -10.53 -3.52 -27.61
C PRO A 144 -10.01 -2.55 -26.55
N ARG A 145 -9.00 -1.76 -26.92
CA ARG A 145 -8.47 -0.67 -26.12
C ARG A 145 -9.58 0.27 -25.63
N GLY A 146 -9.48 0.69 -24.37
CA GLY A 146 -10.41 1.62 -23.73
C GLY A 146 -11.63 0.94 -23.09
N ARG A 147 -11.73 -0.40 -23.10
CA ARG A 147 -12.70 -1.11 -22.28
C ARG A 147 -12.26 -1.11 -20.82
N ILE A 148 -13.16 -0.72 -19.91
CA ILE A 148 -12.88 -0.75 -18.46
C ILE A 148 -12.65 -2.19 -18.01
N CYS A 149 -11.52 -2.46 -17.41
CA CYS A 149 -11.18 -3.75 -16.80
C CYS A 149 -11.20 -3.71 -15.28
N ARG A 150 -10.88 -2.58 -14.65
CA ARG A 150 -11.02 -2.36 -13.22
C ARG A 150 -11.58 -0.97 -12.94
N ARG A 151 -12.59 -0.88 -12.10
CA ARG A 151 -13.15 0.40 -11.68
C ARG A 151 -12.42 0.93 -10.46
N SER A 152 -12.23 2.25 -10.41
CA SER A 152 -11.79 2.96 -9.21
C SER A 152 -12.70 2.64 -8.02
N ILE A 153 -12.11 2.43 -6.85
CA ILE A 153 -12.79 2.17 -5.58
C ILE A 153 -12.59 3.28 -4.55
N ASP A 154 -11.72 4.25 -4.85
CA ASP A 154 -11.34 5.34 -3.95
C ASP A 154 -11.01 6.60 -4.76
N PRO A 155 -11.20 7.81 -4.24
CA PRO A 155 -10.81 9.04 -4.93
C PRO A 155 -9.31 9.12 -5.32
N CYS A 156 -8.46 8.35 -4.66
CA CYS A 156 -7.02 8.26 -4.95
C CYS A 156 -6.65 7.05 -5.81
N ASP A 157 -7.63 6.30 -6.28
CA ASP A 157 -7.51 5.16 -7.15
C ASP A 157 -8.08 5.50 -8.54
N PHE A 158 -7.48 4.99 -9.61
CA PHE A 158 -7.94 5.27 -10.97
C PHE A 158 -8.59 4.06 -11.60
N THR A 159 -9.47 4.33 -12.57
CA THR A 159 -10.06 3.28 -13.40
C THR A 159 -9.04 2.85 -14.44
N GLU A 160 -8.83 1.56 -14.60
CA GLU A 160 -7.95 1.01 -15.62
C GLU A 160 -8.72 0.42 -16.79
N PHE A 161 -8.05 0.43 -17.94
CA PHE A 161 -8.62 0.02 -19.20
C PHE A 161 -7.76 -1.06 -19.89
N CYS A 162 -8.40 -1.86 -20.70
CA CYS A 162 -7.72 -2.84 -21.53
C CYS A 162 -6.88 -2.15 -22.60
N THR A 163 -5.67 -2.66 -22.84
CA THR A 163 -4.77 -2.16 -23.89
C THR A 163 -5.14 -2.61 -25.29
N GLY A 164 -5.95 -3.65 -25.41
CA GLY A 164 -6.23 -4.36 -26.67
C GLY A 164 -5.15 -5.35 -27.08
N THR A 165 -4.08 -5.51 -26.29
CA THR A 165 -2.94 -6.38 -26.59
C THR A 165 -2.64 -7.40 -25.49
N SER A 166 -3.33 -7.29 -24.35
CA SER A 166 -3.16 -8.19 -23.21
C SER A 166 -4.51 -8.57 -22.63
N GLU A 167 -4.63 -9.78 -22.14
CA GLU A 167 -5.81 -10.25 -21.42
C GLU A 167 -5.91 -9.72 -19.98
N TYR A 168 -4.85 -9.11 -19.46
CA TYR A 168 -4.78 -8.52 -18.13
C TYR A 168 -4.92 -7.01 -18.19
N CYS A 169 -5.47 -6.44 -17.11
CA CYS A 169 -5.40 -5.01 -16.84
C CYS A 169 -3.95 -4.53 -16.75
N VAL A 170 -3.75 -3.25 -17.03
CA VAL A 170 -2.51 -2.56 -16.60
C VAL A 170 -2.37 -2.62 -15.07
N PRO A 171 -1.14 -2.49 -14.54
CA PRO A 171 -0.94 -2.39 -13.08
C PRO A 171 -1.75 -1.25 -12.46
N ASP A 172 -2.21 -1.45 -11.22
CA ASP A 172 -3.02 -0.48 -10.47
C ASP A 172 -2.42 0.93 -10.50
N MET A 173 -3.12 1.86 -11.12
CA MET A 173 -2.77 3.27 -11.19
C MET A 173 -3.44 4.01 -10.05
N LYS A 174 -2.65 4.77 -9.29
CA LYS A 174 -3.08 5.50 -8.09
C LYS A 174 -2.53 6.91 -8.12
N ALA A 175 -3.20 7.84 -7.44
CA ALA A 175 -2.65 9.16 -7.20
C ALA A 175 -1.35 9.06 -6.37
N ILE A 176 -0.39 9.92 -6.69
CA ILE A 176 0.85 10.02 -5.91
C ILE A 176 0.54 10.37 -4.45
N ASP A 177 1.35 9.85 -3.53
CA ASP A 177 1.18 10.15 -2.11
C ASP A 177 1.23 11.65 -1.84
N LEU A 178 0.35 12.09 -0.93
CA LEU A 178 0.14 13.47 -0.52
C LEU A 178 -0.46 14.38 -1.60
N GLU A 179 -1.03 13.82 -2.68
CA GLU A 179 -1.91 14.57 -3.55
C GLU A 179 -3.22 14.89 -2.82
N PRO A 180 -3.73 16.14 -2.88
CA PRO A 180 -4.99 16.48 -2.24
C PRO A 180 -6.17 15.69 -2.83
N CYS A 181 -7.05 15.19 -1.98
CA CYS A 181 -8.30 14.54 -2.34
C CYS A 181 -9.49 15.11 -1.55
N ASN A 182 -10.71 14.67 -1.87
CA ASN A 182 -11.94 15.09 -1.22
C ASN A 182 -12.05 16.63 -1.07
N ASN A 183 -11.96 17.36 -2.19
CA ASN A 183 -11.96 18.84 -2.22
C ASN A 183 -10.87 19.50 -1.36
N LYS A 184 -9.69 18.88 -1.29
CA LYS A 184 -8.52 19.33 -0.51
C LYS A 184 -8.69 19.24 1.02
N THR A 185 -9.66 18.46 1.50
CA THR A 185 -9.85 18.21 2.94
C THR A 185 -9.06 16.99 3.43
N ALA A 186 -8.43 16.26 2.52
CA ALA A 186 -7.64 15.08 2.81
C ALA A 186 -6.51 14.90 1.80
N PHE A 187 -5.60 13.97 2.09
CA PHE A 187 -4.51 13.58 1.19
C PHE A 187 -4.64 12.11 0.77
N CYS A 188 -4.21 11.83 -0.46
CA CYS A 188 -3.96 10.48 -0.92
C CYS A 188 -2.72 9.91 -0.20
N TYR A 189 -2.83 8.70 0.32
CA TYR A 189 -1.67 7.99 0.87
C TYR A 189 -1.81 6.50 0.64
N LYS A 190 -0.84 5.92 -0.06
CA LYS A 190 -0.85 4.52 -0.50
C LYS A 190 -2.12 4.14 -1.29
N GLY A 191 -2.57 5.04 -2.15
CA GLY A 191 -3.72 4.84 -3.03
C GLY A 191 -5.09 4.95 -2.35
N VAL A 192 -5.15 5.48 -1.13
CA VAL A 192 -6.40 5.70 -0.38
C VAL A 192 -6.48 7.15 0.06
N CYS A 193 -7.64 7.77 -0.13
CA CYS A 193 -7.92 9.10 0.40
C CYS A 193 -8.11 9.03 1.92
N ARG A 194 -7.17 9.63 2.67
CA ARG A 194 -7.12 9.56 4.14
C ARG A 194 -8.01 10.62 4.77
N ASP A 195 -9.30 10.49 4.53
CA ASP A 195 -10.31 11.38 5.07
C ASP A 195 -10.60 11.08 6.55
N PRO A 196 -10.42 12.04 7.48
CA PRO A 196 -10.73 11.86 8.90
C PRO A 196 -12.18 11.47 9.17
N ALA A 197 -13.14 12.05 8.42
CA ALA A 197 -14.55 11.73 8.60
C ALA A 197 -14.86 10.28 8.21
N ARG A 198 -14.23 9.77 7.14
CA ARG A 198 -14.36 8.38 6.73
C ARG A 198 -13.79 7.42 7.78
N GLN A 199 -12.62 7.74 8.37
CA GLN A 199 -12.04 6.93 9.45
C GLN A 199 -12.98 6.85 10.66
N CYS A 200 -13.65 7.95 11.00
CA CYS A 200 -14.65 7.96 12.08
C CYS A 200 -15.86 7.06 11.76
N VAL A 201 -16.35 7.11 10.53
CA VAL A 201 -17.48 6.26 10.09
C VAL A 201 -17.09 4.78 10.06
N GLU A 202 -15.89 4.47 9.61
CA GLU A 202 -15.37 3.08 9.57
C GLU A 202 -15.18 2.49 10.97
N LEU A 203 -14.77 3.30 11.95
CA LEU A 203 -14.53 2.84 13.32
C LEU A 203 -15.82 2.79 14.15
N PHE A 204 -16.68 3.81 14.07
CA PHE A 204 -17.81 4.01 14.97
C PHE A 204 -19.18 3.96 14.29
N GLY A 205 -19.21 3.88 12.96
CA GLY A 205 -20.44 3.82 12.18
C GLY A 205 -20.95 5.18 11.69
N LYS A 206 -22.05 5.15 10.94
CA LYS A 206 -22.59 6.26 10.12
C LYS A 206 -22.93 7.57 10.86
N PHE A 207 -23.02 7.56 12.17
CA PHE A 207 -23.35 8.74 12.98
C PHE A 207 -22.10 9.48 13.50
N ALA A 208 -20.91 8.90 13.30
CA ALA A 208 -19.66 9.54 13.67
C ALA A 208 -19.23 10.54 12.58
N ARG A 209 -18.64 11.63 13.01
CA ARG A 209 -18.02 12.65 12.17
C ARG A 209 -16.60 12.92 12.63
N SER A 210 -15.80 13.57 11.79
CA SER A 210 -14.49 14.04 12.22
C SER A 210 -14.63 14.91 13.47
N GLY A 211 -13.88 14.59 14.50
CA GLY A 211 -13.84 15.36 15.73
C GLY A 211 -13.20 16.73 15.52
N THR A 212 -13.53 17.66 16.39
CA THR A 212 -12.89 18.99 16.41
C THR A 212 -11.48 18.88 16.95
N TYR A 213 -10.66 19.90 16.66
CA TYR A 213 -9.32 20.02 17.25
C TYR A 213 -9.38 19.97 18.78
N LEU A 214 -10.36 20.65 19.40
CA LEU A 214 -10.56 20.66 20.87
C LEU A 214 -10.83 19.23 21.41
N CYS A 215 -11.63 18.43 20.70
CA CYS A 215 -11.85 17.04 21.08
C CYS A 215 -10.55 16.23 21.04
N ALA A 216 -9.80 16.36 19.95
CA ALA A 216 -8.54 15.63 19.79
C ALA A 216 -7.47 16.07 20.81
N GLU A 217 -7.40 17.36 21.10
CA GLU A 217 -6.50 17.92 22.11
C GLU A 217 -6.82 17.37 23.50
N GLU A 218 -8.08 17.47 23.94
CA GLU A 218 -8.50 17.01 25.26
C GLU A 218 -8.25 15.52 25.42
N VAL A 219 -8.68 14.70 24.47
CA VAL A 219 -8.58 13.24 24.57
C VAL A 219 -7.14 12.77 24.44
N ASN A 220 -6.40 13.20 23.43
CA ASN A 220 -5.05 12.68 23.16
C ASN A 220 -3.97 13.26 24.08
N TYR A 221 -4.29 14.30 24.86
CA TYR A 221 -3.37 14.85 25.83
C TYR A 221 -3.38 14.11 27.19
N LEU A 222 -4.45 13.34 27.47
CA LEU A 222 -4.60 12.63 28.76
C LEU A 222 -3.60 11.50 28.95
N ASP A 223 -3.08 10.92 27.86
CA ASP A 223 -2.11 9.81 27.90
C ASP A 223 -2.66 8.54 28.58
N ASP A 224 -3.89 8.19 28.26
CA ASP A 224 -4.58 7.00 28.71
C ASP A 224 -4.86 6.04 27.52
N PRO A 225 -5.43 4.83 27.71
CA PRO A 225 -5.71 3.90 26.61
C PRO A 225 -6.62 4.44 25.52
N PHE A 226 -7.44 5.45 25.81
CA PHE A 226 -8.38 6.07 24.88
C PHE A 226 -7.84 7.29 24.16
N GLY A 227 -6.72 7.86 24.67
CA GLY A 227 -6.14 9.08 24.13
C GLY A 227 -4.65 9.17 24.32
N HIS A 228 -3.87 8.80 23.31
CA HIS A 228 -2.41 8.96 23.27
C HIS A 228 -1.86 8.80 21.85
N CYS A 229 -0.60 9.12 21.65
CA CYS A 229 0.10 8.87 20.38
C CYS A 229 0.77 7.49 20.39
N PRO A 230 1.05 6.86 19.22
CA PRO A 230 1.46 5.44 19.14
C PRO A 230 2.69 5.05 19.96
N LYS A 231 3.60 5.97 20.23
CA LYS A 231 4.87 5.65 20.91
C LYS A 231 5.06 6.36 22.24
N THR A 232 4.41 7.50 22.42
CA THR A 232 4.59 8.38 23.58
C THR A 232 3.35 9.23 23.76
N ARG A 233 3.24 9.94 24.88
CA ARG A 233 2.29 11.01 25.07
C ARG A 233 2.29 11.96 23.86
N CYS A 234 1.13 12.36 23.38
CA CYS A 234 1.04 13.35 22.32
C CYS A 234 1.63 14.69 22.79
N SER A 235 2.52 15.27 22.01
CA SER A 235 2.81 16.69 22.13
C SER A 235 1.66 17.50 21.54
N PHE A 236 1.50 18.75 21.91
CA PHE A 236 0.48 19.67 21.41
C PHE A 236 0.34 19.61 19.87
N ARG A 237 1.46 19.57 19.15
CA ARG A 237 1.50 19.52 17.69
C ARG A 237 1.00 18.19 17.09
N ASN A 238 1.04 17.12 17.87
CA ASN A 238 0.75 15.76 17.39
C ASN A 238 -0.62 15.23 17.85
N THR A 239 -1.43 16.03 18.52
CA THR A 239 -2.71 15.60 19.09
C THR A 239 -3.69 15.08 18.02
N LEU A 240 -3.64 15.63 16.80
CA LEU A 240 -4.43 15.14 15.66
C LEU A 240 -3.88 13.86 15.02
N CYS A 241 -2.70 13.37 15.45
CA CYS A 241 -2.08 12.16 14.94
C CYS A 241 -2.02 11.02 15.98
N GLY A 242 -2.78 11.16 17.05
CA GLY A 242 -2.93 10.15 18.11
C GLY A 242 -4.07 9.16 17.81
N LYS A 243 -4.82 8.83 18.84
CA LYS A 243 -6.07 8.06 18.70
C LYS A 243 -7.08 8.81 17.83
N ILE A 244 -7.89 8.08 17.06
CA ILE A 244 -9.00 8.67 16.31
C ILE A 244 -10.02 9.21 17.31
N VAL A 245 -10.29 10.50 17.22
CA VAL A 245 -11.29 11.18 18.03
C VAL A 245 -12.37 11.74 17.12
N CYS A 246 -13.61 11.34 17.37
CA CYS A 246 -14.75 11.65 16.53
C CYS A 246 -15.79 12.45 17.31
N ASP A 247 -16.57 13.25 16.59
CA ASP A 247 -17.75 13.90 17.14
C ASP A 247 -18.98 12.99 16.94
N TRP A 248 -19.72 12.72 18.03
CA TRP A 248 -20.86 11.84 18.03
C TRP A 248 -22.17 12.64 17.98
N THR A 249 -23.01 12.35 17.02
CA THR A 249 -24.17 13.19 16.71
C THR A 249 -25.51 12.59 17.12
N THR A 250 -25.50 11.47 17.84
CA THR A 250 -26.74 10.77 18.27
C THR A 250 -26.72 10.46 19.76
N THR A 251 -27.91 10.20 20.32
CA THR A 251 -28.07 9.77 21.71
C THR A 251 -27.87 8.27 21.92
N HIS A 252 -27.82 7.49 20.84
CA HIS A 252 -27.60 6.05 20.93
C HIS A 252 -26.11 5.75 21.15
N LEU A 253 -25.78 4.92 22.11
CA LEU A 253 -24.41 4.46 22.32
C LEU A 253 -24.04 3.45 21.26
N THR A 254 -22.79 3.51 20.80
CA THR A 254 -22.23 2.52 19.88
C THR A 254 -21.69 1.34 20.66
N GLU A 255 -22.15 0.16 20.33
CA GLU A 255 -21.57 -1.09 20.83
C GLU A 255 -20.62 -1.64 19.78
N THR A 256 -19.35 -1.80 20.16
CA THR A 256 -18.34 -2.45 19.32
C THR A 256 -17.86 -3.74 19.97
N ARG A 257 -17.61 -4.77 19.18
CA ARG A 257 -17.16 -6.08 19.69
C ARG A 257 -15.68 -6.08 20.09
N ASN A 258 -14.88 -5.26 19.41
CA ASN A 258 -13.42 -5.31 19.50
C ASN A 258 -12.82 -4.15 20.30
N PHE A 259 -13.60 -3.13 20.58
CA PHE A 259 -13.13 -1.90 21.21
C PHE A 259 -14.00 -1.54 22.41
N ASP A 260 -13.36 -0.96 23.41
CA ASP A 260 -14.05 -0.17 24.43
C ASP A 260 -14.11 1.28 23.95
N VAL A 261 -15.27 1.92 24.12
CA VAL A 261 -15.54 3.28 23.62
C VAL A 261 -15.69 4.22 24.82
N GLN A 262 -14.99 5.36 24.74
CA GLN A 262 -15.12 6.44 25.70
C GLN A 262 -15.81 7.64 25.07
N TYR A 263 -16.72 8.26 25.84
CA TYR A 263 -17.41 9.50 25.47
C TYR A 263 -16.99 10.61 26.41
N THR A 264 -16.44 11.68 25.85
CA THR A 264 -16.01 12.88 26.60
C THR A 264 -16.87 14.05 26.14
N TYR A 265 -17.57 14.69 27.07
CA TYR A 265 -18.35 15.89 26.76
C TYR A 265 -17.46 17.14 26.87
N LEU A 266 -17.38 17.93 25.81
CA LEU A 266 -16.56 19.12 25.74
C LEU A 266 -17.24 20.21 24.93
N GLY A 267 -17.63 21.31 25.57
CA GLY A 267 -18.10 22.52 24.90
C GLY A 267 -19.30 22.33 23.94
N GLY A 268 -20.21 21.42 24.25
CA GLY A 268 -21.37 21.09 23.39
C GLY A 268 -21.11 19.95 22.40
N HIS A 269 -19.90 19.38 22.37
CA HIS A 269 -19.50 18.23 21.56
C HIS A 269 -19.44 16.96 22.41
N ILE A 270 -19.80 15.84 21.83
CA ILE A 270 -19.54 14.51 22.40
C ILE A 270 -18.36 13.92 21.64
N CYS A 271 -17.18 14.04 22.22
CA CYS A 271 -15.95 13.50 21.68
C CYS A 271 -15.89 12.00 21.97
N MET A 272 -15.75 11.18 20.95
CA MET A 272 -15.72 9.73 21.05
C MET A 272 -14.35 9.18 20.63
N SER A 273 -13.79 8.33 21.47
CA SER A 273 -12.52 7.63 21.22
C SER A 273 -12.64 6.15 21.60
N ALA A 274 -11.68 5.34 21.17
CA ALA A 274 -11.70 3.90 21.41
C ALA A 274 -10.34 3.35 21.82
N ALA A 275 -10.39 2.31 22.65
CA ALA A 275 -9.26 1.48 22.99
C ALA A 275 -9.52 0.01 22.60
N THR A 276 -8.52 -0.67 22.08
CA THR A 276 -8.60 -2.09 21.76
C THR A 276 -8.76 -2.91 23.04
N ARG A 277 -9.76 -3.79 23.10
CA ARG A 277 -9.94 -4.69 24.24
C ARG A 277 -8.77 -5.66 24.35
N LYS A 278 -8.34 -5.93 25.58
CA LYS A 278 -7.23 -6.87 25.85
C LYS A 278 -7.49 -8.30 25.34
N ASP A 279 -8.76 -8.69 25.28
CA ASP A 279 -9.19 -10.03 24.81
C ASP A 279 -9.50 -10.06 23.31
N SER A 280 -9.37 -8.93 22.62
CA SER A 280 -9.65 -8.84 21.20
C SER A 280 -8.54 -9.52 20.41
N LYS A 281 -8.94 -10.33 19.42
CA LYS A 281 -8.03 -10.93 18.43
C LYS A 281 -7.65 -9.93 17.32
N VAL A 282 -7.71 -8.61 17.60
CA VAL A 282 -7.30 -7.59 16.64
C VAL A 282 -5.82 -7.76 16.40
N THR A 283 -5.50 -8.23 15.20
CA THR A 283 -4.12 -8.27 14.70
C THR A 283 -3.69 -6.86 14.33
N ASP A 284 -2.46 -6.47 14.64
CA ASP A 284 -1.86 -5.23 14.17
C ASP A 284 -2.14 -4.96 12.67
N PRO A 285 -2.40 -3.69 12.28
CA PRO A 285 -2.25 -2.46 13.07
C PRO A 285 -3.51 -2.11 13.87
N ASP A 286 -3.35 -1.52 15.05
CA ASP A 286 -4.44 -0.97 15.86
C ASP A 286 -5.14 0.17 15.10
N ASN A 287 -6.32 -0.12 14.56
CA ASN A 287 -7.11 0.80 13.74
C ASN A 287 -7.84 1.88 14.55
N THR A 288 -7.60 1.96 15.87
CA THR A 288 -8.07 3.07 16.70
C THR A 288 -7.16 4.30 16.63
N TYR A 289 -6.01 4.21 15.97
CA TYR A 289 -5.15 5.35 15.69
C TYR A 289 -5.44 5.99 14.35
N VAL A 290 -5.19 7.30 14.29
CA VAL A 290 -5.22 8.05 13.03
C VAL A 290 -4.22 7.44 12.06
N THR A 291 -4.67 7.14 10.86
CA THR A 291 -3.84 6.52 9.82
C THR A 291 -2.83 7.50 9.24
N ASP A 292 -1.66 6.98 8.85
CA ASP A 292 -0.67 7.77 8.12
C ASP A 292 -1.27 8.36 6.83
N GLY A 293 -0.88 9.59 6.51
CA GLY A 293 -1.44 10.34 5.38
C GLY A 293 -2.61 11.27 5.75
N THR A 294 -3.21 11.13 6.94
CA THR A 294 -4.33 11.98 7.39
C THR A 294 -3.86 13.40 7.64
N ILE A 295 -4.64 14.39 7.21
CA ILE A 295 -4.35 15.81 7.44
C ILE A 295 -4.36 16.14 8.95
N CYS A 296 -3.38 16.90 9.41
CA CYS A 296 -3.30 17.35 10.81
C CYS A 296 -3.12 18.87 10.94
N ASP A 297 -2.79 19.55 9.89
CA ASP A 297 -2.75 21.02 9.79
C ASP A 297 -2.66 21.40 8.31
N GLU A 298 -2.72 22.69 7.99
CA GLU A 298 -2.51 23.19 6.65
C GLU A 298 -1.15 22.74 6.10
N GLU A 299 -1.14 22.04 4.95
CA GLU A 299 0.05 21.43 4.35
C GLU A 299 0.84 20.47 5.27
N MET A 300 0.16 19.89 6.25
CA MET A 300 0.75 18.90 7.15
C MET A 300 -0.09 17.62 7.26
N PHE A 301 0.57 16.51 7.47
CA PHE A 301 -0.04 15.19 7.55
C PHE A 301 0.57 14.33 8.66
N CYS A 302 -0.19 13.36 9.13
CA CYS A 302 0.24 12.39 10.13
C CYS A 302 1.16 11.32 9.51
N LEU A 303 2.30 11.10 10.14
CA LEU A 303 3.20 10.01 9.80
C LEU A 303 3.81 9.42 11.08
N GLY A 304 3.51 8.16 11.37
CA GLY A 304 3.98 7.47 12.57
C GLY A 304 3.57 8.17 13.87
N GLY A 305 2.38 8.75 13.91
CA GLY A 305 1.84 9.49 15.06
C GLY A 305 2.42 10.89 15.24
N ARG A 306 3.05 11.46 14.20
CA ARG A 306 3.61 12.82 14.19
C ARG A 306 3.03 13.64 13.06
N CYS A 307 2.70 14.89 13.35
CA CYS A 307 2.29 15.87 12.37
C CYS A 307 3.52 16.46 11.66
N SER A 308 3.64 16.21 10.36
CA SER A 308 4.82 16.50 9.54
C SER A 308 4.46 17.30 8.30
N PHE A 309 5.34 18.18 7.85
CA PHE A 309 5.10 18.99 6.66
C PHE A 309 5.11 18.15 5.38
N VAL A 310 4.14 18.35 4.50
CA VAL A 310 4.06 17.73 3.17
C VAL A 310 5.32 18.03 2.35
N SER A 311 5.84 19.26 2.43
CA SER A 311 7.05 19.67 1.72
C SER A 311 8.31 18.88 2.08
N ALA A 312 8.37 18.31 3.29
CA ALA A 312 9.51 17.50 3.72
C ALA A 312 9.53 16.10 3.08
N TYR A 313 8.39 15.64 2.58
CA TYR A 313 8.21 14.28 2.02
C TYR A 313 7.93 14.27 0.52
N LYS A 314 7.31 15.33 -0.01
CA LYS A 314 7.06 15.46 -1.44
C LYS A 314 8.41 15.67 -2.14
N ASN A 315 8.85 14.70 -2.89
CA ASN A 315 10.04 14.83 -3.72
C ASN A 315 9.68 15.76 -4.88
N LEU A 316 9.91 17.07 -4.69
CA LEU A 316 9.48 18.18 -5.56
C LEU A 316 10.00 18.06 -7.01
N ALA A 317 10.93 17.13 -7.26
CA ALA A 317 11.56 16.97 -8.58
C ALA A 317 10.77 16.08 -9.54
N SER A 318 9.80 15.27 -9.09
CA SER A 318 9.25 14.18 -9.89
C SER A 318 7.95 14.53 -10.62
N CYS A 319 6.96 15.13 -9.97
CA CYS A 319 5.73 15.59 -10.60
C CYS A 319 5.05 16.72 -9.79
N ASN A 320 4.71 17.80 -10.48
CA ASN A 320 3.90 18.89 -9.94
C ASN A 320 2.67 19.03 -10.83
N ALA A 321 1.51 18.61 -10.35
CA ALA A 321 0.27 18.57 -11.11
C ALA A 321 -0.12 19.95 -11.69
N SER A 322 0.04 21.03 -10.92
CA SER A 322 -0.28 22.38 -11.39
C SER A 322 0.57 22.85 -12.57
N LYS A 323 1.84 22.41 -12.64
CA LYS A 323 2.77 22.79 -13.72
C LYS A 323 2.77 21.79 -14.87
N ARG A 324 2.80 20.48 -14.54
CA ARG A 324 2.97 19.43 -15.54
C ARG A 324 1.66 19.00 -16.18
N CYS A 325 0.57 19.03 -15.39
CA CYS A 325 -0.76 18.63 -15.83
C CYS A 325 -1.69 19.83 -16.11
N ASN A 326 -1.11 21.04 -16.27
CA ASN A 326 -1.82 22.28 -16.57
C ASN A 326 -2.98 22.59 -15.61
N GLY A 327 -2.97 22.03 -14.39
CA GLY A 327 -4.05 22.17 -13.41
C GLY A 327 -5.33 21.40 -13.74
N HIS A 328 -5.31 20.53 -14.76
CA HIS A 328 -6.44 19.72 -15.24
C HIS A 328 -6.18 18.22 -15.10
N GLY A 329 -5.60 17.83 -13.98
CA GLY A 329 -5.31 16.45 -13.63
C GLY A 329 -4.42 16.37 -12.40
N VAL A 330 -4.12 15.16 -12.00
CA VAL A 330 -3.27 14.83 -10.85
C VAL A 330 -2.09 13.95 -11.29
N CYS A 331 -1.03 13.93 -10.50
CA CYS A 331 0.08 13.00 -10.76
C CYS A 331 -0.27 11.58 -10.29
N ASN A 332 0.02 10.58 -11.12
CA ASN A 332 -0.10 9.19 -10.73
C ASN A 332 1.19 8.65 -10.11
N ASN A 333 1.18 7.41 -9.65
CA ASN A 333 2.31 6.72 -9.02
C ASN A 333 3.50 6.47 -9.97
N ASN A 334 3.33 6.61 -11.29
CA ASN A 334 4.40 6.61 -12.30
C ASN A 334 4.91 8.03 -12.62
N PHE A 335 4.46 9.05 -11.87
CA PHE A 335 4.78 10.45 -12.07
C PHE A 335 4.30 11.03 -13.42
N ASN A 336 3.34 10.40 -14.06
CA ASN A 336 2.64 10.91 -15.24
C ASN A 336 1.33 11.58 -14.83
N CYS A 337 0.77 12.42 -15.72
CA CYS A 337 -0.52 13.02 -15.46
C CYS A 337 -1.65 12.02 -15.69
N HIS A 338 -2.58 11.98 -14.76
CA HIS A 338 -3.92 11.44 -14.95
C HIS A 338 -4.86 12.62 -15.12
N CYS A 339 -5.33 12.82 -16.33
CA CYS A 339 -6.05 14.01 -16.75
C CYS A 339 -7.56 13.90 -16.48
N ASP A 340 -8.18 15.04 -16.21
CA ASP A 340 -9.62 15.15 -16.08
C ASP A 340 -10.32 14.91 -17.42
N SER A 341 -11.59 14.56 -17.40
CA SER A 341 -12.42 14.45 -18.62
C SER A 341 -12.41 15.76 -19.40
N GLY A 342 -12.23 15.71 -20.70
CA GLY A 342 -12.06 16.87 -21.58
C GLY A 342 -10.61 17.30 -21.77
N TYR A 343 -9.65 16.58 -21.17
CA TYR A 343 -8.22 16.86 -21.30
C TYR A 343 -7.46 15.58 -21.69
N SER A 344 -6.45 15.70 -22.51
CA SER A 344 -5.68 14.58 -23.02
C SER A 344 -4.30 14.47 -22.41
N PRO A 345 -3.83 13.24 -22.08
CA PRO A 345 -2.43 13.02 -21.73
C PRO A 345 -1.51 13.34 -22.93
N PRO A 346 -0.19 13.61 -22.71
CA PRO A 346 0.52 13.45 -21.43
C PRO A 346 0.42 14.63 -20.47
N ASN A 347 0.04 15.82 -20.91
CA ASN A 347 0.12 17.07 -20.13
C ASN A 347 -1.24 17.67 -19.82
N CYS A 348 -2.31 16.95 -20.05
CA CYS A 348 -3.69 17.41 -19.86
C CYS A 348 -4.00 18.68 -20.68
N GLU A 349 -3.74 18.61 -22.00
CA GLU A 349 -4.16 19.63 -22.94
C GLU A 349 -5.65 19.51 -23.26
N GLN A 350 -6.31 20.64 -23.45
CA GLN A 350 -7.76 20.65 -23.68
C GLN A 350 -8.12 19.93 -25.00
N THR A 351 -8.94 18.90 -24.88
CA THR A 351 -9.44 18.10 -26.00
C THR A 351 -10.85 17.65 -25.66
N LEU A 352 -11.87 18.36 -26.15
CA LEU A 352 -13.28 18.18 -25.75
C LEU A 352 -13.82 16.75 -25.89
N SER A 353 -13.24 15.94 -26.75
CA SER A 353 -13.62 14.52 -26.95
C SER A 353 -12.82 13.54 -26.09
N SER A 354 -11.85 14.02 -25.29
CA SER A 354 -11.02 13.14 -24.48
C SER A 354 -11.79 12.64 -23.24
N PRO A 355 -11.75 11.33 -22.94
CA PRO A 355 -12.29 10.79 -21.70
C PRO A 355 -11.45 11.18 -20.46
N GLY A 356 -10.28 11.79 -20.65
CA GLY A 356 -9.27 11.95 -19.61
C GLY A 356 -8.32 10.79 -19.54
N GLY A 357 -7.77 10.53 -18.35
CA GLY A 357 -6.89 9.41 -18.07
C GLY A 357 -5.41 9.71 -18.25
N SER A 358 -4.59 8.68 -18.28
CA SER A 358 -3.13 8.75 -18.37
C SER A 358 -2.58 7.97 -19.56
N ILE A 359 -1.33 8.22 -19.90
CA ILE A 359 -0.57 7.36 -20.83
C ILE A 359 -0.35 5.95 -20.28
N ASP A 360 -0.53 5.76 -18.98
CA ASP A 360 -0.33 4.50 -18.26
C ASP A 360 -1.62 3.66 -18.13
N ASP A 361 -2.77 4.19 -18.49
CA ASP A 361 -4.08 3.54 -18.23
C ASP A 361 -4.46 2.44 -19.24
N GLY A 362 -3.67 2.25 -20.30
CA GLY A 362 -3.93 1.25 -21.35
C GLY A 362 -4.41 1.78 -22.71
#